data_76944b8cce964b98f1d204f2608f201e
#
_entry.id   76944b8cce964b98f1d204f2608f201e
#
_cell.length_a   1.000
_cell.length_b   1.000
_cell.length_c   1.000
_cell.angle_alpha   90.00
_cell.angle_beta   90.00
_cell.angle_gamma   90.00
#
_symmetry.space_group_name_H-M   'P 1'
#
loop_
_entity.id
_entity.type
_entity.pdbx_description
1 polymer ?
#
loop_
_entity_poly.entity_id
_entity_poly.type
_entity_poly.pdbx_seq_one_letter_code
_entity_poly.pdbx_strand_id
1 'polypeptide(L)'
;DAIKKENPEALLLGETWADAHRLLAPDRLDSAMNYLFRDAATDWLAKDRISPAELDHRLNRMLSLYPWETALRLYNPLDSHDTERFRWLCRDKRRHALAVALQMTFPGCPAVFYGDEVGLSGGNDPDCRLAMEWDEEKQDKELLALYRKLIGIRRESPSLLRGDFRTCLCDDVSNVYAFRRTCGEDE
;
A
#
# COMPACT_ATOMS: atom_id res chain seq x y z
N ASP A 1 9.30 25.54 9.12
CA ASP A 1 8.92 24.43 9.92
C ASP A 1 9.96 24.15 11.02
N ALA A 2 9.47 24.06 12.28
CA ALA A 2 10.34 23.99 13.46
C ALA A 2 11.09 22.64 13.54
N ILE A 3 10.44 21.54 13.14
CA ILE A 3 11.02 20.18 13.22
C ILE A 3 12.22 20.05 12.29
N LYS A 4 12.08 20.52 11.04
CA LYS A 4 13.18 20.46 10.06
C LYS A 4 14.34 21.39 10.40
N LYS A 5 14.12 22.42 11.19
CA LYS A 5 15.21 23.27 11.72
C LYS A 5 16.04 22.54 12.77
N GLU A 6 15.39 21.75 13.62
CA GLU A 6 16.07 20.95 14.65
C GLU A 6 16.71 19.70 14.06
N ASN A 7 16.00 19.01 13.16
CA ASN A 7 16.48 17.82 12.48
C ASN A 7 16.03 17.81 11.00
N PRO A 8 16.89 18.23 10.06
CA PRO A 8 16.57 18.23 8.63
C PRO A 8 16.19 16.85 8.07
N GLU A 9 16.70 15.76 8.66
CA GLU A 9 16.45 14.37 8.25
C GLU A 9 15.17 13.78 8.84
N ALA A 10 14.46 14.50 9.73
CA ALA A 10 13.21 14.00 10.31
C ALA A 10 12.15 13.79 9.22
N LEU A 11 11.57 12.59 9.15
CA LEU A 11 10.45 12.30 8.28
C LEU A 11 9.15 12.88 8.85
N LEU A 12 8.48 13.73 8.08
CA LEU A 12 7.18 14.30 8.42
C LEU A 12 6.08 13.58 7.63
N LEU A 13 5.39 12.66 8.29
CA LEU A 13 4.29 11.89 7.74
C LEU A 13 2.95 12.52 8.16
N GLY A 14 2.11 12.87 7.17
CA GLY A 14 0.76 13.37 7.41
C GLY A 14 -0.29 12.27 7.41
N GLU A 15 -1.31 12.43 8.21
CA GLU A 15 -2.51 11.60 8.19
C GLU A 15 -3.69 12.38 7.63
N THR A 16 -4.25 11.89 6.52
CA THR A 16 -5.42 12.49 5.86
C THR A 16 -6.17 11.41 5.09
N TRP A 17 -7.49 11.47 5.16
CA TRP A 17 -8.38 10.56 4.42
C TRP A 17 -8.60 10.94 2.95
N ALA A 18 -8.28 12.17 2.60
CA ALA A 18 -8.38 12.70 1.25
C ALA A 18 -7.01 12.75 0.57
N ASP A 19 -6.96 13.29 -0.66
CA ASP A 19 -5.69 13.57 -1.30
C ASP A 19 -4.85 14.56 -0.46
N ALA A 20 -3.55 14.32 -0.44
CA ALA A 20 -2.61 15.08 0.37
C ALA A 20 -1.83 16.14 -0.42
N HIS A 21 -2.19 16.44 -1.68
CA HIS A 21 -1.36 17.28 -2.56
C HIS A 21 -1.01 18.65 -1.94
N ARG A 22 -1.96 19.26 -1.20
CA ARG A 22 -1.71 20.54 -0.52
C ARG A 22 -0.80 20.41 0.71
N LEU A 23 -0.77 19.23 1.32
CA LEU A 23 0.06 18.93 2.50
C LEU A 23 1.49 18.56 2.10
N LEU A 24 1.68 18.04 0.89
CA LEU A 24 2.96 17.58 0.33
C LEU A 24 3.63 18.63 -0.56
N ALA A 25 3.26 19.90 -0.42
CA ALA A 25 3.97 20.99 -1.07
C ALA A 25 5.40 21.13 -0.51
N PRO A 26 6.33 21.74 -1.25
CA PRO A 26 7.66 22.06 -0.74
C PRO A 26 7.55 22.72 0.65
N ASP A 27 8.46 22.41 1.56
CA ASP A 27 8.56 22.92 2.93
C ASP A 27 7.44 22.48 3.91
N ARG A 28 6.62 21.51 3.57
CA ARG A 28 5.58 20.95 4.44
C ARG A 28 5.90 19.53 4.88
N LEU A 29 5.06 18.56 4.46
CA LEU A 29 5.23 17.15 4.82
C LEU A 29 6.02 16.40 3.76
N ASP A 30 6.79 15.40 4.17
CA ASP A 30 7.58 14.57 3.25
C ASP A 30 6.72 13.47 2.60
N SER A 31 5.71 12.99 3.34
CA SER A 31 4.81 11.90 2.93
C SER A 31 3.46 12.03 3.62
N ALA A 32 2.50 11.25 3.15
CA ALA A 32 1.18 11.12 3.78
C ALA A 32 0.66 9.69 3.67
N MET A 33 -0.18 9.29 4.62
CA MET A 33 -0.92 8.02 4.55
C MET A 33 -1.85 8.04 3.34
N ASN A 34 -1.63 7.10 2.42
CA ASN A 34 -2.31 7.04 1.14
C ASN A 34 -3.57 6.18 1.22
N TYR A 35 -4.60 6.72 1.84
CA TYR A 35 -5.89 6.04 1.93
C TYR A 35 -6.57 5.86 0.57
N LEU A 36 -6.23 6.67 -0.44
CA LEU A 36 -6.75 6.48 -1.81
C LEU A 36 -6.27 5.13 -2.40
N PHE A 37 -4.99 4.76 -2.15
CA PHE A 37 -4.47 3.45 -2.52
C PHE A 37 -5.16 2.33 -1.72
N ARG A 38 -5.23 2.49 -0.40
CA ARG A 38 -5.90 1.53 0.50
C ARG A 38 -7.33 1.24 0.05
N ASP A 39 -8.10 2.27 -0.23
CA ASP A 39 -9.50 2.14 -0.60
C ASP A 39 -9.66 1.45 -1.95
N ALA A 40 -8.84 1.79 -2.95
CA ALA A 40 -8.85 1.13 -4.24
C ALA A 40 -8.49 -0.36 -4.13
N ALA A 41 -7.43 -0.70 -3.40
CA ALA A 41 -7.01 -2.09 -3.17
C ALA A 41 -8.08 -2.89 -2.39
N THR A 42 -8.66 -2.28 -1.35
CA THR A 42 -9.71 -2.89 -0.53
C THR A 42 -11.00 -3.13 -1.32
N ASP A 43 -11.44 -2.13 -2.08
CA ASP A 43 -12.68 -2.24 -2.86
C ASP A 43 -12.56 -3.31 -3.95
N TRP A 44 -11.39 -3.48 -4.55
CA TRP A 44 -11.16 -4.53 -5.56
C TRP A 44 -10.98 -5.90 -4.93
N LEU A 45 -10.01 -6.05 -4.01
CA LEU A 45 -9.53 -7.38 -3.55
C LEU A 45 -10.27 -7.91 -2.34
N ALA A 46 -10.78 -7.05 -1.45
CA ALA A 46 -11.48 -7.50 -0.26
C ALA A 46 -13.00 -7.45 -0.40
N LYS A 47 -13.53 -6.38 -1.01
CA LYS A 47 -14.97 -6.11 -1.04
C LYS A 47 -15.63 -6.44 -2.38
N ASP A 48 -14.86 -6.70 -3.44
CA ASP A 48 -15.35 -7.03 -4.80
C ASP A 48 -16.35 -6.00 -5.33
N ARG A 49 -16.05 -4.70 -5.12
CA ARG A 49 -16.95 -3.57 -5.43
C ARG A 49 -16.62 -2.88 -6.73
N ILE A 50 -15.40 -3.04 -7.22
CA ILE A 50 -14.91 -2.37 -8.42
C ILE A 50 -14.26 -3.37 -9.36
N SER A 51 -14.29 -3.05 -10.66
CA SER A 51 -13.59 -3.83 -11.68
C SER A 51 -12.11 -3.46 -11.80
N PRO A 52 -11.28 -4.27 -12.49
CA PRO A 52 -9.91 -3.92 -12.85
C PRO A 52 -9.79 -2.56 -13.55
N ALA A 53 -10.71 -2.21 -14.44
CA ALA A 53 -10.70 -0.90 -15.11
C ALA A 53 -10.94 0.26 -14.14
N GLU A 54 -11.87 0.10 -13.19
CA GLU A 54 -12.09 1.12 -12.16
C GLU A 54 -10.91 1.19 -11.17
N LEU A 55 -10.29 0.06 -10.83
CA LEU A 55 -9.06 0.04 -10.04
C LEU A 55 -7.97 0.86 -10.74
N ASP A 56 -7.72 0.58 -12.03
CA ASP A 56 -6.74 1.29 -12.84
C ASP A 56 -7.01 2.79 -12.89
N HIS A 57 -8.27 3.16 -13.14
CA HIS A 57 -8.69 4.57 -13.12
C HIS A 57 -8.35 5.26 -11.79
N ARG A 58 -8.70 4.65 -10.66
CA ARG A 58 -8.43 5.22 -9.32
C ARG A 58 -6.95 5.33 -9.03
N LEU A 59 -6.16 4.30 -9.36
CA LEU A 59 -4.72 4.30 -9.12
C LEU A 59 -4.00 5.34 -10.01
N ASN A 60 -4.31 5.42 -11.30
CA ASN A 60 -3.73 6.42 -12.19
C ASN A 60 -4.15 7.84 -11.82
N ARG A 61 -5.43 8.06 -11.48
CA ARG A 61 -5.90 9.34 -10.97
C ARG A 61 -5.14 9.77 -9.72
N MET A 62 -4.98 8.86 -8.75
CA MET A 62 -4.23 9.14 -7.52
C MET A 62 -2.78 9.50 -7.83
N LEU A 63 -2.08 8.76 -8.70
CA LEU A 63 -0.71 9.08 -9.11
C LEU A 63 -0.62 10.45 -9.79
N SER A 64 -1.63 10.84 -10.59
CA SER A 64 -1.66 12.12 -11.29
C SER A 64 -1.82 13.35 -10.39
N LEU A 65 -2.20 13.17 -9.13
CA LEU A 65 -2.32 14.27 -8.15
C LEU A 65 -0.96 14.80 -7.69
N TYR A 66 0.13 14.04 -7.90
CA TYR A 66 1.43 14.32 -7.31
C TYR A 66 2.54 14.34 -8.36
N PRO A 67 3.59 15.17 -8.18
CA PRO A 67 4.86 14.94 -8.86
C PRO A 67 5.34 13.52 -8.60
N TRP A 68 6.00 12.90 -9.61
CA TRP A 68 6.40 11.48 -9.53
C TRP A 68 7.22 11.14 -8.27
N GLU A 69 8.21 11.99 -7.94
CA GLU A 69 9.03 11.82 -6.74
C GLU A 69 8.23 11.90 -5.44
N THR A 70 7.13 12.65 -5.42
CA THR A 70 6.21 12.69 -4.29
C THR A 70 5.37 11.42 -4.24
N ALA A 71 4.86 10.96 -5.39
CA ALA A 71 4.11 9.71 -5.48
C ALA A 71 4.92 8.50 -4.98
N LEU A 72 6.22 8.46 -5.27
CA LEU A 72 7.14 7.41 -4.78
C LEU A 72 7.35 7.42 -3.26
N ARG A 73 6.99 8.48 -2.57
CA ARG A 73 7.10 8.61 -1.10
C ARG A 73 5.79 8.44 -0.36
N LEU A 74 4.65 8.33 -1.07
CA LEU A 74 3.35 8.10 -0.43
C LEU A 74 3.38 6.81 0.40
N TYR A 75 2.87 6.88 1.63
CA TYR A 75 2.80 5.77 2.56
C TYR A 75 1.57 4.92 2.24
N ASN A 76 1.74 3.75 1.60
CA ASN A 76 0.67 2.90 1.09
C ASN A 76 0.28 1.79 2.08
N PRO A 77 -0.72 1.97 2.95
CA PRO A 77 -1.22 0.92 3.82
C PRO A 77 -2.26 0.05 3.10
N LEU A 78 -2.48 -1.18 3.57
CA LEU A 78 -3.69 -1.95 3.31
C LEU A 78 -4.76 -1.70 4.37
N ASP A 79 -4.33 -1.42 5.59
CA ASP A 79 -5.16 -1.00 6.72
C ASP A 79 -4.37 -0.13 7.69
N SER A 80 -4.98 0.27 8.79
CA SER A 80 -4.37 1.11 9.81
C SER A 80 -5.07 0.92 11.17
N HIS A 81 -4.62 1.66 12.17
CA HIS A 81 -5.22 1.73 13.49
C HIS A 81 -6.66 2.31 13.50
N ASP A 82 -7.09 2.96 12.43
CA ASP A 82 -8.42 3.58 12.30
C ASP A 82 -9.33 2.86 11.29
N THR A 83 -8.90 1.69 10.80
CA THR A 83 -9.69 0.91 9.85
C THR A 83 -9.75 -0.55 10.27
N GLU A 84 -10.73 -1.28 9.72
CA GLU A 84 -10.73 -2.73 9.85
C GLU A 84 -9.46 -3.31 9.24
N ARG A 85 -8.91 -4.37 9.85
CA ARG A 85 -7.80 -5.14 9.32
C ARG A 85 -8.13 -5.69 7.94
N PHE A 86 -7.17 -5.61 7.03
CA PHE A 86 -7.38 -6.14 5.66
C PHE A 86 -7.77 -7.62 5.70
N ARG A 87 -7.18 -8.39 6.60
CA ARG A 87 -7.52 -9.81 6.83
C ARG A 87 -8.97 -10.01 7.26
N TRP A 88 -9.53 -9.09 8.02
CA TRP A 88 -10.94 -9.12 8.43
C TRP A 88 -11.88 -8.88 7.24
N LEU A 89 -11.56 -7.94 6.40
CA LEU A 89 -12.32 -7.61 5.20
C LEU A 89 -12.15 -8.67 4.11
N CYS A 90 -10.91 -9.11 3.86
CA CYS A 90 -10.54 -10.08 2.84
C CYS A 90 -10.45 -11.49 3.44
N ARG A 91 -11.54 -12.24 3.36
CA ARG A 91 -11.60 -13.61 3.91
C ARG A 91 -10.92 -14.65 3.03
N ASP A 92 -10.61 -14.34 1.77
CA ASP A 92 -9.87 -15.23 0.84
C ASP A 92 -8.36 -14.95 0.97
N LYS A 93 -7.61 -16.01 1.37
CA LYS A 93 -6.14 -15.93 1.52
C LYS A 93 -5.41 -15.59 0.22
N ARG A 94 -5.92 -16.03 -0.94
CA ARG A 94 -5.30 -15.77 -2.23
C ARG A 94 -5.47 -14.29 -2.62
N ARG A 95 -6.66 -13.73 -2.41
CA ARG A 95 -6.91 -12.30 -2.62
C ARG A 95 -6.08 -11.44 -1.67
N HIS A 96 -5.90 -11.87 -0.41
CA HIS A 96 -5.00 -11.20 0.52
C HIS A 96 -3.54 -11.22 0.00
N ALA A 97 -3.07 -12.36 -0.48
CA ALA A 97 -1.75 -12.46 -1.09
C ALA A 97 -1.58 -11.53 -2.30
N LEU A 98 -2.62 -11.39 -3.15
CA LEU A 98 -2.63 -10.44 -4.26
C LEU A 98 -2.58 -8.98 -3.78
N ALA A 99 -3.27 -8.64 -2.67
CA ALA A 99 -3.20 -7.30 -2.10
C ALA A 99 -1.80 -6.96 -1.59
N VAL A 100 -1.15 -7.92 -0.92
CA VAL A 100 0.26 -7.76 -0.50
C VAL A 100 1.19 -7.61 -1.71
N ALA A 101 0.96 -8.38 -2.77
CA ALA A 101 1.74 -8.25 -4.01
C ALA A 101 1.54 -6.87 -4.64
N LEU A 102 0.29 -6.40 -4.75
CA LEU A 102 -0.01 -5.06 -5.24
C LEU A 102 0.69 -3.99 -4.38
N GLN A 103 0.55 -4.05 -3.06
CA GLN A 103 1.18 -3.11 -2.13
C GLN A 103 2.71 -3.04 -2.29
N MET A 104 3.36 -4.20 -2.40
CA MET A 104 4.82 -4.29 -2.48
C MET A 104 5.39 -3.91 -3.84
N THR A 105 4.59 -3.94 -4.91
CA THR A 105 5.05 -3.63 -6.27
C THR A 105 4.57 -2.29 -6.81
N PHE A 106 3.54 -1.71 -6.22
CA PHE A 106 3.00 -0.40 -6.62
C PHE A 106 3.95 0.76 -6.27
N PRO A 107 3.91 1.90 -7.02
CA PRO A 107 4.63 3.13 -6.63
C PRO A 107 4.25 3.63 -5.25
N GLY A 108 5.23 4.06 -4.47
CA GLY A 108 5.06 4.53 -3.10
C GLY A 108 5.85 3.69 -2.10
N CYS A 109 5.69 3.97 -0.82
CA CYS A 109 6.32 3.27 0.29
C CYS A 109 5.31 2.29 0.90
N PRO A 110 5.46 0.97 0.74
CA PRO A 110 4.58 -0.01 1.39
C PRO A 110 4.61 0.14 2.90
N ALA A 111 3.44 0.16 3.52
CA ALA A 111 3.28 0.31 4.95
C ALA A 111 2.59 -0.92 5.53
N VAL A 112 3.30 -1.67 6.34
CA VAL A 112 2.77 -2.86 7.03
C VAL A 112 2.35 -2.45 8.43
N PHE A 113 1.05 -2.49 8.72
CA PHE A 113 0.57 -2.30 10.07
C PHE A 113 0.85 -3.56 10.88
N TYR A 114 1.30 -3.42 12.15
CA TYR A 114 1.74 -4.56 12.93
C TYR A 114 0.70 -5.70 12.95
N GLY A 115 1.16 -6.91 12.72
CA GLY A 115 0.30 -8.09 12.69
C GLY A 115 -0.28 -8.43 11.32
N ASP A 116 -0.28 -7.53 10.33
CA ASP A 116 -0.74 -7.85 8.97
C ASP A 116 0.09 -8.99 8.38
N GLU A 117 1.39 -8.95 8.62
CA GLU A 117 2.34 -9.94 8.12
C GLU A 117 2.12 -11.34 8.68
N VAL A 118 1.44 -11.45 9.82
CA VAL A 118 1.09 -12.74 10.45
C VAL A 118 -0.40 -13.06 10.36
N GLY A 119 -1.16 -12.24 9.62
CA GLY A 119 -2.58 -12.45 9.38
C GLY A 119 -3.49 -12.08 10.54
N LEU A 120 -3.08 -11.12 11.38
CA LEU A 120 -3.92 -10.60 12.45
C LEU A 120 -5.21 -10.04 11.86
N SER A 121 -6.33 -10.37 12.49
CA SER A 121 -7.67 -10.00 12.03
C SER A 121 -8.39 -9.20 13.11
N GLY A 122 -9.16 -8.19 12.73
CA GLY A 122 -9.95 -7.38 13.65
C GLY A 122 -10.87 -6.43 12.88
N GLY A 123 -12.07 -6.23 13.39
CA GLY A 123 -13.05 -5.30 12.83
C GLY A 123 -12.71 -3.84 13.12
N ASN A 124 -13.74 -3.02 13.28
CA ASN A 124 -13.57 -1.61 13.65
C ASN A 124 -12.92 -1.46 15.04
N ASP A 125 -12.49 -0.24 15.35
CA ASP A 125 -12.00 0.09 16.69
C ASP A 125 -12.97 -0.39 17.79
N PRO A 126 -12.49 -1.08 18.85
CA PRO A 126 -11.09 -1.31 19.21
C PRO A 126 -10.44 -2.58 18.58
N ASP A 127 -11.18 -3.40 17.85
CA ASP A 127 -10.73 -4.73 17.39
C ASP A 127 -9.58 -4.65 16.38
N CYS A 128 -9.47 -3.57 15.59
CA CYS A 128 -8.34 -3.34 14.71
C CYS A 128 -7.01 -3.13 15.46
N ARG A 129 -7.07 -2.81 16.75
CA ARG A 129 -5.91 -2.54 17.64
C ARG A 129 -5.62 -3.66 18.63
N LEU A 130 -6.06 -4.89 18.37
CA LEU A 130 -5.74 -6.05 19.19
C LEU A 130 -4.22 -6.22 19.33
N ALA A 131 -3.79 -6.81 20.45
CA ALA A 131 -2.38 -7.08 20.70
C ALA A 131 -1.79 -7.97 19.60
N MET A 132 -0.48 -7.78 19.33
CA MET A 132 0.27 -8.64 18.41
C MET A 132 0.17 -10.11 18.82
N GLU A 133 -0.10 -10.99 17.87
CA GLU A 133 -0.05 -12.44 18.10
C GLU A 133 1.39 -12.92 18.08
N TRP A 134 1.95 -13.21 19.24
CA TRP A 134 3.32 -13.68 19.43
C TRP A 134 3.43 -15.21 19.41
N ASP A 135 2.31 -15.93 19.53
CA ASP A 135 2.29 -17.37 19.42
C ASP A 135 2.43 -17.80 17.95
N GLU A 136 3.61 -18.29 17.61
CA GLU A 136 3.94 -18.69 16.24
C GLU A 136 3.00 -19.78 15.66
N GLU A 137 2.34 -20.57 16.51
CA GLU A 137 1.39 -21.61 16.06
C GLU A 137 0.08 -21.00 15.55
N LYS A 138 -0.22 -19.76 15.96
CA LYS A 138 -1.41 -19.01 15.52
C LYS A 138 -1.15 -18.08 14.34
N GLN A 139 0.11 -17.86 13.99
CA GLN A 139 0.51 -16.97 12.90
C GLN A 139 0.30 -17.64 11.53
N ASP A 140 -0.10 -16.86 10.54
CA ASP A 140 -0.13 -17.29 9.14
C ASP A 140 1.30 -17.26 8.56
N LYS A 141 2.00 -18.40 8.70
CA LYS A 141 3.41 -18.54 8.28
C LYS A 141 3.61 -18.38 6.77
N GLU A 142 2.59 -18.76 5.97
CA GLU A 142 2.64 -18.59 4.51
C GLU A 142 2.59 -17.11 4.13
N LEU A 143 1.71 -16.35 4.78
CA LEU A 143 1.61 -14.90 4.59
C LEU A 143 2.88 -14.19 5.02
N LEU A 144 3.44 -14.55 6.18
CA LEU A 144 4.71 -14.00 6.66
C LEU A 144 5.86 -14.27 5.68
N ALA A 145 5.93 -15.48 5.15
CA ALA A 145 6.94 -15.83 4.14
C ALA A 145 6.76 -15.01 2.85
N LEU A 146 5.51 -14.76 2.42
CA LEU A 146 5.20 -13.92 1.27
C LEU A 146 5.66 -12.47 1.50
N TYR A 147 5.34 -11.86 2.65
CA TYR A 147 5.81 -10.52 2.99
C TYR A 147 7.33 -10.42 2.93
N ARG A 148 8.03 -11.35 3.58
CA ARG A 148 9.50 -11.40 3.57
C ARG A 148 10.07 -11.49 2.16
N LYS A 149 9.50 -12.35 1.32
CA LYS A 149 9.91 -12.54 -0.07
C LYS A 149 9.72 -11.26 -0.88
N LEU A 150 8.53 -10.66 -0.82
CA LEU A 150 8.20 -9.46 -1.61
C LEU A 150 8.98 -8.22 -1.14
N ILE A 151 9.22 -8.08 0.16
CA ILE A 151 10.10 -7.04 0.70
C ILE A 151 11.52 -7.20 0.17
N GLY A 152 12.04 -8.44 0.15
CA GLY A 152 13.35 -8.75 -0.44
C GLY A 152 13.43 -8.35 -1.91
N ILE A 153 12.48 -8.82 -2.72
CA ILE A 153 12.40 -8.47 -4.15
C ILE A 153 12.36 -6.95 -4.35
N ARG A 154 11.49 -6.25 -3.60
CA ARG A 154 11.38 -4.78 -3.72
C ARG A 154 12.68 -4.07 -3.39
N ARG A 155 13.38 -4.50 -2.33
CA ARG A 155 14.65 -3.86 -1.90
C ARG A 155 15.77 -4.02 -2.92
N GLU A 156 15.74 -5.07 -3.72
CA GLU A 156 16.76 -5.41 -4.71
C GLU A 156 16.41 -4.88 -6.11
N SER A 157 15.14 -4.49 -6.37
CA SER A 157 14.69 -4.02 -7.69
C SER A 157 14.68 -2.48 -7.77
N PRO A 158 15.54 -1.86 -8.58
CA PRO A 158 15.46 -0.44 -8.90
C PRO A 158 14.12 -0.04 -9.49
N SER A 159 13.52 -0.89 -10.33
CA SER A 159 12.20 -0.65 -10.93
C SER A 159 11.11 -0.49 -9.87
N LEU A 160 11.07 -1.35 -8.86
CA LEU A 160 10.07 -1.27 -7.80
C LEU A 160 10.33 -0.09 -6.86
N LEU A 161 11.59 0.31 -6.65
CA LEU A 161 11.95 1.42 -5.78
C LEU A 161 11.66 2.79 -6.40
N ARG A 162 12.05 3.00 -7.68
CA ARG A 162 12.04 4.31 -8.33
C ARG A 162 11.61 4.32 -9.80
N GLY A 163 11.28 3.15 -10.37
CA GLY A 163 10.84 3.01 -11.76
C GLY A 163 9.52 3.71 -12.05
N ASP A 164 9.22 3.88 -13.31
CA ASP A 164 7.94 4.36 -13.80
C ASP A 164 6.79 3.39 -13.49
N PHE A 165 5.59 3.75 -13.89
CA PHE A 165 4.41 2.89 -13.76
C PHE A 165 3.60 2.94 -15.07
N ARG A 166 3.28 1.76 -15.60
CA ARG A 166 2.45 1.66 -16.79
C ARG A 166 1.50 0.47 -16.68
N THR A 167 0.22 0.72 -16.85
CA THR A 167 -0.80 -0.32 -17.00
C THR A 167 -0.60 -1.08 -18.32
N CYS A 168 -0.60 -2.41 -18.25
CA CYS A 168 -0.43 -3.31 -19.38
C CYS A 168 -1.74 -3.99 -19.78
N LEU A 169 -2.59 -4.32 -18.79
CA LEU A 169 -3.85 -5.03 -19.03
C LEU A 169 -4.87 -4.69 -17.94
N CYS A 170 -6.09 -4.41 -18.36
CA CYS A 170 -7.29 -4.40 -17.54
C CYS A 170 -8.33 -5.28 -18.22
N ASP A 171 -8.67 -6.41 -17.63
CA ASP A 171 -9.69 -7.32 -18.13
C ASP A 171 -10.77 -7.53 -17.06
N ASP A 172 -11.89 -6.84 -17.24
CA ASP A 172 -13.01 -6.88 -16.31
C ASP A 172 -13.74 -8.22 -16.34
N VAL A 173 -13.66 -8.98 -17.46
CA VAL A 173 -14.32 -10.28 -17.61
C VAL A 173 -13.58 -11.35 -16.82
N SER A 174 -12.25 -11.40 -16.96
CA SER A 174 -11.39 -12.35 -16.25
C SER A 174 -10.94 -11.86 -14.88
N ASN A 175 -11.32 -10.62 -14.50
CA ASN A 175 -10.91 -9.93 -13.28
C ASN A 175 -9.38 -9.88 -13.13
N VAL A 176 -8.67 -9.48 -14.21
CA VAL A 176 -7.20 -9.40 -14.27
C VAL A 176 -6.74 -7.97 -14.41
N TYR A 177 -5.77 -7.58 -13.61
CA TYR A 177 -5.03 -6.34 -13.70
C TYR A 177 -3.54 -6.61 -13.79
N ALA A 178 -2.89 -6.02 -14.79
CA ALA A 178 -1.43 -6.13 -14.95
C ALA A 178 -0.82 -4.76 -15.24
N PHE A 179 0.31 -4.50 -14.62
CA PHE A 179 1.12 -3.29 -14.83
C PHE A 179 2.61 -3.63 -14.87
N ARG A 180 3.39 -2.71 -15.37
CA ARG A 180 4.83 -2.78 -15.46
C ARG A 180 5.48 -1.63 -14.69
N ARG A 181 6.63 -1.91 -14.12
CA ARG A 181 7.55 -0.93 -13.52
C ARG A 181 8.90 -1.03 -14.25
N THR A 182 9.46 0.10 -14.69
CA THR A 182 10.72 0.13 -15.46
C THR A 182 11.64 1.20 -14.92
N CYS A 183 12.94 0.88 -14.77
CA CYS A 183 13.99 1.83 -14.41
C CYS A 183 15.25 1.54 -15.21
N GLY A 184 15.48 2.28 -16.29
CA GLY A 184 16.55 1.98 -17.22
C GLY A 184 16.30 0.63 -17.94
N GLU A 185 17.23 -0.31 -17.80
CA GLU A 185 17.11 -1.68 -18.37
C GLU A 185 16.42 -2.67 -17.42
N ASP A 186 16.12 -2.27 -16.16
CA ASP A 186 15.43 -3.11 -15.17
C ASP A 186 13.91 -2.98 -15.35
N GLU A 187 13.19 -4.11 -15.44
CA GLU A 187 11.73 -4.20 -15.64
C GLU A 187 11.07 -5.16 -14.64
#